data_757718b36394a24fa1af333b9a1c04cb
#
_entry.id   757718b36394a24fa1af333b9a1c04cb
#
_cell.length_a   1.000
_cell.length_b   1.000
_cell.length_c   1.000
_cell.angle_alpha   90.00
_cell.angle_beta   90.00
_cell.angle_gamma   90.00
#
_symmetry.space_group_name_H-M   'P 1'
#
loop_
_entity.id
_entity.type
_entity.pdbx_description
1 polymer ?
#
loop_
_entity_poly.entity_id
_entity_poly.type
_entity_poly.pdbx_seq_one_letter_code
_entity_poly.pdbx_strand_id
1 'polypeptide(L)'
;MRVNIVIDDAGYGKFSDLELCYIDNGVNRKVPLSFLGYERVFDFTTDFTSVKFDFFLVSAIVYGVDNLLSRAIYSNDGWTRDIEVEFPVNNLAVWNGKEGKLKQILDFLTGDNWQISFRKIENVDLFQPRTNRRKIPHYERDAIKSVSLFSGGLDSLIGVIDELEKLSSNERILLVSHFDSKSPGPNGDQRKLLRHLMTQYSNKIYWIQSKLALSRKDIDGNRVTIENNYRSRSLFFIGLGCYLSPIDELIIPENGTISINYPLTPSRVSSLSTRTTHPYVLTNTQELLTELGLSTVIHNPYTFKTKGEMFVECANPTFLQNTYQDSVSCGKRGRRQFHFDNPNEKHNCGRCMPCIYRRAALNKAGLDNENHYGNFITKASSIGNNDLPALFSYLKRNIPLEKMKRDLLVNGNIEIHNLTEYADMVLRSKQEVLKLFSDKGNRFVKSELGIR
;
A
#
# COMPACT_ATOMS: atom_id res chain seq x y z
N MET A 1 -14.59 -16.79 17.13
CA MET A 1 -13.47 -17.29 17.98
C MET A 1 -12.42 -16.21 18.05
N ARG A 2 -12.04 -15.77 19.24
CA ARG A 2 -10.97 -14.77 19.41
C ARG A 2 -9.62 -15.47 19.35
N VAL A 3 -8.67 -14.89 18.60
CA VAL A 3 -7.29 -15.37 18.50
C VAL A 3 -6.39 -14.38 19.23
N ASN A 4 -5.76 -14.84 20.30
CA ASN A 4 -4.77 -14.07 21.05
C ASN A 4 -3.38 -14.30 20.40
N ILE A 5 -2.67 -13.21 20.10
CA ILE A 5 -1.31 -13.22 19.55
C ILE A 5 -0.36 -12.62 20.57
N VAL A 6 0.59 -13.41 21.01
CA VAL A 6 1.70 -12.96 21.85
C VAL A 6 2.93 -12.75 20.96
N ILE A 7 3.58 -11.61 21.12
CA ILE A 7 4.80 -11.29 20.39
C ILE A 7 5.99 -11.69 21.24
N ASP A 8 6.75 -12.68 20.81
CA ASP A 8 7.98 -13.08 21.46
C ASP A 8 9.14 -12.26 20.88
N ASP A 9 9.69 -11.37 21.70
CA ASP A 9 10.83 -10.49 21.37
C ASP A 9 12.08 -10.84 22.19
N ALA A 10 12.11 -12.02 22.87
CA ALA A 10 13.21 -12.44 23.71
C ALA A 10 14.54 -12.74 22.95
N GLY A 11 14.47 -12.79 21.63
CA GLY A 11 15.66 -12.84 20.75
C GLY A 11 16.39 -14.19 20.72
N TYR A 12 16.01 -15.05 19.80
CA TYR A 12 16.63 -16.37 19.59
C TYR A 12 17.93 -16.32 18.77
N GLY A 13 18.83 -15.39 19.03
CA GLY A 13 20.16 -15.36 18.45
C GLY A 13 20.25 -15.06 16.96
N LYS A 14 19.11 -14.85 16.28
CA LYS A 14 19.04 -14.33 14.91
C LYS A 14 18.67 -12.86 14.97
N PHE A 15 19.53 -12.05 14.39
CA PHE A 15 19.31 -10.64 14.17
C PHE A 15 17.93 -10.43 13.49
N SER A 16 17.07 -9.63 14.14
CA SER A 16 15.84 -9.08 13.57
C SER A 16 14.65 -10.02 13.30
N ASP A 17 14.53 -11.15 13.96
CA ASP A 17 13.32 -11.98 13.91
C ASP A 17 12.50 -11.82 15.18
N LEU A 18 11.19 -11.58 15.02
CA LEU A 18 10.18 -11.70 16.04
C LEU A 18 9.41 -12.99 15.84
N GLU A 19 8.86 -13.56 16.89
CA GLU A 19 7.97 -14.71 16.80
C GLU A 19 6.53 -14.30 17.14
N LEU A 20 5.61 -14.63 16.23
CA LEU A 20 4.17 -14.49 16.47
C LEU A 20 3.66 -15.80 17.05
N CYS A 21 3.28 -15.77 18.34
CA CYS A 21 2.84 -16.94 19.09
C CYS A 21 1.32 -16.95 19.22
N TYR A 22 0.68 -18.06 18.90
CA TYR A 22 -0.78 -18.23 19.01
C TYR A 22 -1.16 -19.71 19.18
N ILE A 23 -2.38 -19.95 19.61
CA ILE A 23 -2.94 -21.31 19.75
C ILE A 23 -3.79 -21.62 18.51
N ASP A 24 -3.40 -22.67 17.78
CA ASP A 24 -4.11 -23.19 16.61
C ASP A 24 -4.65 -24.58 16.93
N ASN A 25 -5.97 -24.73 17.08
CA ASN A 25 -6.62 -26.00 17.43
C ASN A 25 -6.00 -26.70 18.66
N GLY A 26 -5.68 -25.92 19.70
CA GLY A 26 -5.07 -26.42 20.93
C GLY A 26 -3.56 -26.65 20.85
N VAL A 27 -2.92 -26.39 19.70
CA VAL A 27 -1.48 -26.48 19.51
C VAL A 27 -0.86 -25.10 19.60
N ASN A 28 0.16 -24.93 20.41
CA ASN A 28 0.93 -23.69 20.47
C ASN A 28 1.81 -23.57 19.21
N ARG A 29 1.64 -22.49 18.46
CA ARG A 29 2.37 -22.18 17.24
C ARG A 29 3.24 -20.96 17.44
N LYS A 30 4.47 -21.01 16.96
CA LYS A 30 5.40 -19.87 16.90
C LYS A 30 5.85 -19.66 15.46
N VAL A 31 5.55 -18.51 14.89
CA VAL A 31 5.81 -18.21 13.47
C VAL A 31 6.76 -17.02 13.35
N PRO A 32 7.94 -17.19 12.76
CA PRO A 32 8.89 -16.11 12.60
C PRO A 32 8.38 -14.99 11.68
N LEU A 33 8.54 -13.74 12.13
CA LEU A 33 8.39 -12.52 11.35
C LEU A 33 9.78 -11.90 11.16
N SER A 34 10.34 -12.08 9.97
CA SER A 34 11.72 -11.77 9.67
C SER A 34 11.89 -10.42 8.99
N PHE A 35 12.83 -9.61 9.48
CA PHE A 35 13.21 -8.31 8.93
C PHE A 35 14.43 -8.49 8.02
N LEU A 36 14.19 -8.79 6.75
CA LEU A 36 15.25 -9.10 5.78
C LEU A 36 15.71 -7.85 5.02
N GLY A 37 17.04 -7.70 4.84
CA GLY A 37 17.62 -6.54 4.16
C GLY A 37 17.54 -5.24 4.95
N TYR A 38 17.33 -5.34 6.25
CA TYR A 38 17.23 -4.19 7.17
C TYR A 38 18.59 -3.59 7.52
N GLU A 39 19.69 -4.21 7.10
CA GLU A 39 21.03 -3.63 7.30
C GLU A 39 21.12 -2.21 6.71
N ARG A 40 20.45 -1.95 5.58
CA ARG A 40 20.41 -0.61 4.97
C ARG A 40 19.55 0.37 5.77
N VAL A 41 18.45 -0.11 6.37
CA VAL A 41 17.64 0.68 7.30
C VAL A 41 18.49 1.08 8.49
N PHE A 42 19.22 0.11 9.07
CA PHE A 42 20.05 0.34 10.24
C PHE A 42 21.34 1.09 9.95
N ASP A 43 21.85 1.04 8.72
CA ASP A 43 22.94 1.92 8.29
C ASP A 43 22.48 3.40 8.21
N PHE A 44 21.20 3.61 7.88
CA PHE A 44 20.62 4.93 7.76
C PHE A 44 20.20 5.52 9.12
N THR A 45 19.64 4.73 10.01
CA THR A 45 19.23 5.17 11.36
C THR A 45 19.58 4.11 12.40
N THR A 46 20.15 4.54 13.53
CA THR A 46 20.54 3.70 14.67
C THR A 46 19.65 3.95 15.90
N ASP A 47 18.59 4.70 15.75
CA ASP A 47 17.67 5.01 16.83
C ASP A 47 16.61 3.91 16.97
N PHE A 48 16.91 2.93 17.81
CA PHE A 48 16.02 1.78 18.10
C PHE A 48 15.15 1.97 19.35
N THR A 49 15.20 3.13 19.97
CA THR A 49 14.49 3.40 21.23
C THR A 49 13.47 4.52 21.13
N SER A 50 13.40 5.19 19.97
CA SER A 50 12.49 6.30 19.75
C SER A 50 11.04 5.85 19.58
N VAL A 51 10.12 6.79 19.76
CA VAL A 51 8.71 6.60 19.44
C VAL A 51 8.47 6.34 17.93
N LYS A 52 9.33 6.91 17.06
CA LYS A 52 9.31 6.59 15.60
C LYS A 52 9.60 5.11 15.36
N PHE A 53 10.58 4.54 16.08
CA PHE A 53 10.86 3.11 16.01
C PHE A 53 9.70 2.27 16.54
N ASP A 54 9.10 2.65 17.67
CA ASP A 54 7.94 1.93 18.21
C ASP A 54 6.78 1.90 17.20
N PHE A 55 6.47 3.04 16.55
CA PHE A 55 5.42 3.10 15.54
C PHE A 55 5.72 2.21 14.32
N PHE A 56 6.98 2.20 13.86
CA PHE A 56 7.44 1.29 12.83
C PHE A 56 7.26 -0.18 13.26
N LEU A 57 7.70 -0.54 14.48
CA LEU A 57 7.61 -1.90 15.01
C LEU A 57 6.16 -2.37 15.12
N VAL A 58 5.29 -1.55 15.73
CA VAL A 58 3.84 -1.83 15.84
C VAL A 58 3.24 -2.05 14.45
N SER A 59 3.54 -1.18 13.47
CA SER A 59 3.03 -1.31 12.10
C SER A 59 3.53 -2.58 11.39
N ALA A 60 4.76 -3.01 11.67
CA ALA A 60 5.34 -4.25 11.15
C ALA A 60 4.67 -5.48 11.76
N ILE A 61 4.42 -5.47 13.06
CA ILE A 61 3.71 -6.54 13.76
C ILE A 61 2.27 -6.64 13.26
N VAL A 62 1.56 -5.52 13.10
CA VAL A 62 0.20 -5.49 12.50
C VAL A 62 0.19 -6.18 11.14
N TYR A 63 1.17 -5.86 10.27
CA TYR A 63 1.28 -6.53 8.98
C TYR A 63 1.55 -8.02 9.11
N GLY A 64 2.38 -8.44 10.05
CA GLY A 64 2.64 -9.85 10.35
C GLY A 64 1.39 -10.59 10.80
N VAL A 65 0.67 -10.04 11.78
CA VAL A 65 -0.56 -10.63 12.37
C VAL A 65 -1.69 -10.72 11.34
N ASP A 66 -1.95 -9.63 10.57
CA ASP A 66 -2.97 -9.63 9.51
C ASP A 66 -2.71 -10.72 8.46
N ASN A 67 -1.43 -10.97 8.15
CA ASN A 67 -1.05 -12.03 7.21
C ASN A 67 -1.02 -13.43 7.85
N LEU A 68 -0.79 -13.56 9.15
CA LEU A 68 -0.74 -14.85 9.84
C LEU A 68 -2.10 -15.52 9.89
N LEU A 69 -3.14 -14.76 10.23
CA LEU A 69 -4.46 -15.31 10.51
C LEU A 69 -5.32 -15.41 9.24
N SER A 70 -5.39 -16.58 8.65
CA SER A 70 -6.26 -16.82 7.48
C SER A 70 -7.74 -16.63 7.81
N ARG A 71 -8.45 -15.78 7.06
CA ARG A 71 -9.90 -15.57 7.21
C ARG A 71 -10.71 -16.84 7.00
N ALA A 72 -10.25 -17.72 6.12
CA ALA A 72 -10.91 -19.00 5.89
C ALA A 72 -10.95 -19.92 7.13
N ILE A 73 -10.04 -19.66 8.10
CA ILE A 73 -9.92 -20.47 9.33
C ILE A 73 -10.44 -19.71 10.54
N TYR A 74 -10.07 -18.42 10.67
CA TYR A 74 -10.22 -17.66 11.90
C TYR A 74 -11.35 -16.62 11.88
N SER A 75 -12.09 -16.47 10.76
CA SER A 75 -13.24 -15.56 10.71
C SER A 75 -14.48 -16.18 11.39
N ASN A 76 -15.33 -15.31 11.97
CA ASN A 76 -16.59 -15.72 12.58
C ASN A 76 -17.74 -15.83 11.56
N ASP A 77 -17.72 -14.98 10.54
CA ASP A 77 -18.77 -14.79 9.51
C ASP A 77 -18.27 -15.02 8.09
N GLY A 78 -17.14 -15.71 7.93
CA GLY A 78 -16.43 -15.87 6.66
C GLY A 78 -15.60 -14.64 6.27
N TRP A 79 -15.59 -13.59 7.11
CA TRP A 79 -14.85 -12.36 6.82
C TRP A 79 -14.15 -11.77 8.06
N THR A 80 -14.86 -11.43 9.12
CA THR A 80 -14.36 -10.69 10.29
C THR A 80 -13.65 -11.62 11.26
N ARG A 81 -12.44 -11.27 11.67
CA ARG A 81 -11.68 -11.97 12.73
C ARG A 81 -11.73 -11.15 14.01
N ASP A 82 -11.79 -11.82 15.15
CA ASP A 82 -11.53 -11.23 16.48
C ASP A 82 -10.08 -11.49 16.84
N ILE A 83 -9.28 -10.43 16.90
CA ILE A 83 -7.82 -10.48 17.06
C ILE A 83 -7.45 -9.73 18.34
N GLU A 84 -6.68 -10.37 19.20
CA GLU A 84 -6.14 -9.76 20.42
C GLU A 84 -4.62 -9.78 20.37
N VAL A 85 -3.98 -8.61 20.55
CA VAL A 85 -2.53 -8.46 20.45
C VAL A 85 -2.01 -7.51 21.51
N GLU A 86 -0.96 -7.94 22.20
CA GLU A 86 -0.14 -7.10 23.07
C GLU A 86 1.14 -6.70 22.33
N PHE A 87 1.28 -5.39 22.03
CA PHE A 87 2.43 -4.88 21.27
C PHE A 87 3.60 -4.50 22.18
N PRO A 88 4.83 -4.99 21.90
CA PRO A 88 6.02 -4.54 22.60
C PRO A 88 6.45 -3.16 22.08
N VAL A 89 6.69 -2.21 22.99
CA VAL A 89 7.13 -0.85 22.70
C VAL A 89 8.21 -0.38 23.68
N ASN A 90 9.12 0.49 23.23
CA ASN A 90 10.12 1.09 24.12
C ASN A 90 9.52 2.17 25.02
N ASN A 91 8.60 2.95 24.51
CA ASN A 91 8.04 4.13 25.15
C ASN A 91 6.62 3.87 25.67
N LEU A 92 6.48 2.86 26.56
CA LEU A 92 5.17 2.42 27.08
C LEU A 92 4.33 3.58 27.63
N ALA A 93 4.93 4.53 28.33
CA ALA A 93 4.21 5.67 28.89
C ALA A 93 3.58 6.57 27.81
N VAL A 94 4.18 6.65 26.62
CA VAL A 94 3.64 7.40 25.46
C VAL A 94 2.52 6.64 24.79
N TRP A 95 2.62 5.31 24.72
CA TRP A 95 1.65 4.44 24.06
C TRP A 95 0.41 4.14 24.91
N ASN A 96 0.51 4.19 26.22
CA ASN A 96 -0.63 3.98 27.12
C ASN A 96 -1.74 5.00 26.83
N GLY A 97 -2.97 4.49 26.66
CA GLY A 97 -4.14 5.30 26.29
C GLY A 97 -4.31 5.50 24.77
N LYS A 98 -3.46 4.91 23.92
CA LYS A 98 -3.57 4.98 22.45
C LYS A 98 -4.20 3.72 21.85
N GLU A 99 -4.59 2.74 22.67
CA GLU A 99 -5.22 1.49 22.25
C GLU A 99 -6.46 1.75 21.40
N GLY A 100 -7.32 2.66 21.85
CA GLY A 100 -8.57 3.02 21.16
C GLY A 100 -8.33 3.65 19.78
N LYS A 101 -7.32 4.53 19.65
CA LYS A 101 -6.98 5.17 18.38
C LYS A 101 -6.39 4.16 17.39
N LEU A 102 -5.45 3.32 17.84
CA LEU A 102 -4.88 2.27 16.99
C LEU A 102 -5.95 1.26 16.57
N LYS A 103 -6.83 0.83 17.51
CA LYS A 103 -7.97 -0.04 17.18
C LYS A 103 -8.86 0.56 16.09
N GLN A 104 -9.22 1.83 16.19
CA GLN A 104 -10.05 2.51 15.21
C GLN A 104 -9.42 2.47 13.79
N ILE A 105 -8.12 2.66 13.69
CA ILE A 105 -7.38 2.54 12.43
C ILE A 105 -7.43 1.10 11.90
N LEU A 106 -7.12 0.13 12.75
CA LEU A 106 -6.99 -1.27 12.34
C LEU A 106 -8.34 -1.89 11.98
N ASP A 107 -9.39 -1.64 12.76
CA ASP A 107 -10.74 -2.14 12.48
C ASP A 107 -11.21 -1.65 11.10
N PHE A 108 -11.01 -0.36 10.78
CA PHE A 108 -11.39 0.19 9.49
C PHE A 108 -10.50 -0.33 8.35
N LEU A 109 -9.18 -0.41 8.57
CA LEU A 109 -8.21 -0.81 7.55
C LEU A 109 -8.37 -2.28 7.15
N THR A 110 -8.54 -3.17 8.12
CA THR A 110 -8.57 -4.62 7.90
C THR A 110 -9.99 -5.19 7.80
N GLY A 111 -10.97 -4.54 8.42
CA GLY A 111 -12.34 -5.05 8.56
C GLY A 111 -12.44 -6.15 9.62
N ASP A 112 -11.52 -6.17 10.57
CA ASP A 112 -11.49 -7.09 11.71
C ASP A 112 -11.84 -6.35 13.01
N ASN A 113 -12.02 -7.07 14.09
CA ASN A 113 -12.22 -6.53 15.44
C ASN A 113 -10.95 -6.73 16.24
N TRP A 114 -10.19 -5.66 16.46
CA TRP A 114 -8.92 -5.70 17.17
C TRP A 114 -9.11 -5.36 18.67
N GLN A 115 -8.44 -6.10 19.54
CA GLN A 115 -8.21 -5.75 20.93
C GLN A 115 -6.72 -5.56 21.13
N ILE A 116 -6.34 -4.43 21.69
CA ILE A 116 -4.97 -3.94 21.70
C ILE A 116 -4.57 -3.62 23.14
N SER A 117 -3.37 -4.06 23.49
CA SER A 117 -2.65 -3.61 24.68
C SER A 117 -1.18 -3.38 24.33
N PHE A 118 -0.46 -2.69 25.20
CA PHE A 118 0.96 -2.43 25.03
C PHE A 118 1.73 -2.93 26.24
N ARG A 119 2.94 -3.41 26.02
CA ARG A 119 3.90 -3.75 27.05
C ARG A 119 5.29 -3.20 26.74
N LYS A 120 6.15 -3.12 27.75
CA LYS A 120 7.55 -2.77 27.53
C LYS A 120 8.23 -3.86 26.71
N ILE A 121 9.05 -3.47 25.74
CA ILE A 121 9.92 -4.40 24.98
C ILE A 121 10.93 -5.06 25.93
N GLU A 122 11.13 -6.35 25.80
CA GLU A 122 12.02 -7.11 26.69
C GLU A 122 13.47 -7.07 26.22
N ASN A 123 13.68 -7.15 24.91
CA ASN A 123 15.01 -7.20 24.32
C ASN A 123 15.25 -5.99 23.39
N VAL A 124 15.90 -4.96 23.93
CA VAL A 124 16.31 -3.76 23.15
C VAL A 124 17.41 -4.04 22.13
N ASP A 125 18.16 -5.14 22.30
CA ASP A 125 19.28 -5.50 21.40
C ASP A 125 18.79 -6.26 20.15
N LEU A 126 17.51 -6.63 20.09
CA LEU A 126 16.93 -7.42 19.00
C LEU A 126 17.22 -6.84 17.60
N PHE A 127 17.21 -5.53 17.48
CA PHE A 127 17.38 -4.82 16.21
C PHE A 127 18.74 -4.13 16.06
N GLN A 128 19.68 -4.35 16.98
CA GLN A 128 20.99 -3.71 16.87
C GLN A 128 21.77 -4.24 15.67
N PRO A 129 22.42 -3.37 14.89
CA PRO A 129 23.20 -3.79 13.75
C PRO A 129 24.36 -4.66 14.21
N ARG A 130 24.53 -5.81 13.56
CA ARG A 130 25.74 -6.61 13.73
C ARG A 130 26.94 -5.78 13.25
N THR A 131 28.00 -5.79 14.02
CA THR A 131 29.30 -5.23 13.63
C THR A 131 29.85 -6.00 12.42
N ASN A 132 29.35 -5.68 11.23
CA ASN A 132 29.88 -6.21 9.98
C ASN A 132 31.00 -5.30 9.47
N ARG A 133 32.09 -5.89 8.97
CA ARG A 133 33.21 -5.19 8.36
C ARG A 133 32.89 -4.52 7.01
N ARG A 134 31.60 -4.43 6.62
CA ARG A 134 31.24 -3.79 5.36
C ARG A 134 31.30 -2.28 5.50
N LYS A 135 31.68 -1.58 4.45
CA LYS A 135 31.66 -0.14 4.36
C LYS A 135 30.18 0.34 4.41
N ILE A 136 29.83 1.09 5.44
CA ILE A 136 28.51 1.71 5.58
C ILE A 136 28.43 2.87 4.58
N PRO A 137 27.36 2.97 3.75
CA PRO A 137 27.19 4.12 2.89
C PRO A 137 27.07 5.41 3.70
N HIS A 138 27.68 6.47 3.22
CA HIS A 138 27.49 7.80 3.82
C HIS A 138 26.23 8.43 3.27
N TYR A 139 25.35 8.89 4.16
CA TYR A 139 24.12 9.60 3.82
C TYR A 139 24.20 11.04 4.34
N GLU A 140 24.16 12.01 3.42
CA GLU A 140 24.04 13.43 3.74
C GLU A 140 22.59 13.75 4.14
N ARG A 141 22.23 13.50 5.40
CA ARG A 141 20.85 13.62 5.88
C ARG A 141 20.29 15.01 5.75
N ASP A 142 21.09 16.03 5.98
CA ASP A 142 20.70 17.45 5.90
C ASP A 142 20.36 17.88 4.46
N ALA A 143 20.87 17.14 3.47
CA ALA A 143 20.53 17.36 2.07
C ALA A 143 19.15 16.77 1.70
N ILE A 144 18.58 15.89 2.51
CA ILE A 144 17.26 15.31 2.25
C ILE A 144 16.18 16.35 2.52
N LYS A 145 15.44 16.71 1.46
CA LYS A 145 14.35 17.69 1.50
C LYS A 145 12.98 17.08 1.21
N SER A 146 12.95 15.83 0.72
CA SER A 146 11.71 15.10 0.47
C SER A 146 11.89 13.63 0.82
N VAL A 147 10.87 13.01 1.41
CA VAL A 147 10.81 11.57 1.70
C VAL A 147 9.54 11.02 1.11
N SER A 148 9.64 10.07 0.19
CA SER A 148 8.49 9.52 -0.53
C SER A 148 8.44 8.01 -0.49
N LEU A 149 7.23 7.46 -0.33
CA LEU A 149 6.99 6.02 -0.51
C LEU A 149 7.09 5.67 -1.99
N PHE A 150 7.89 4.64 -2.31
CA PHE A 150 8.16 4.22 -3.67
C PHE A 150 7.82 2.74 -3.87
N SER A 151 6.61 2.48 -4.38
CA SER A 151 6.07 1.13 -4.57
C SER A 151 6.47 0.45 -5.89
N GLY A 152 6.93 1.20 -6.88
CA GLY A 152 7.16 0.73 -8.25
C GLY A 152 5.90 0.79 -9.14
N GLY A 153 4.81 1.37 -8.63
CA GLY A 153 3.59 1.67 -9.39
C GLY A 153 3.67 3.00 -10.14
N LEU A 154 2.69 3.25 -11.01
CA LEU A 154 2.63 4.48 -11.82
C LEU A 154 2.53 5.74 -10.95
N ASP A 155 1.70 5.70 -9.90
CA ASP A 155 1.50 6.85 -9.03
C ASP A 155 2.78 7.22 -8.27
N SER A 156 3.47 6.20 -7.72
CA SER A 156 4.74 6.43 -7.05
C SER A 156 5.84 6.91 -8.00
N LEU A 157 5.81 6.49 -9.27
CA LEU A 157 6.72 7.02 -10.28
C LEU A 157 6.46 8.50 -10.55
N ILE A 158 5.20 8.88 -10.80
CA ILE A 158 4.80 10.28 -11.03
C ILE A 158 5.18 11.15 -9.83
N GLY A 159 4.82 10.72 -8.60
CA GLY A 159 5.13 11.48 -7.40
C GLY A 159 6.61 11.70 -7.19
N VAL A 160 7.44 10.70 -7.49
CA VAL A 160 8.90 10.84 -7.41
C VAL A 160 9.44 11.79 -8.47
N ILE A 161 8.90 11.76 -9.71
CA ILE A 161 9.29 12.70 -10.77
C ILE A 161 8.94 14.13 -10.32
N ASP A 162 7.71 14.37 -9.89
CA ASP A 162 7.25 15.69 -9.47
C ASP A 162 8.08 16.27 -8.32
N GLU A 163 8.50 15.43 -7.37
CA GLU A 163 9.40 15.85 -6.29
C GLU A 163 10.82 16.14 -6.80
N LEU A 164 11.38 15.30 -7.66
CA LEU A 164 12.74 15.48 -8.20
C LEU A 164 12.88 16.74 -9.05
N GLU A 165 11.82 17.17 -9.75
CA GLU A 165 11.80 18.42 -10.52
C GLU A 165 11.77 19.67 -9.62
N LYS A 166 11.31 19.55 -8.35
CA LYS A 166 11.35 20.66 -7.37
C LYS A 166 12.73 20.84 -6.73
N LEU A 167 13.52 19.74 -6.65
CA LEU A 167 14.79 19.75 -5.92
C LEU A 167 15.90 20.46 -6.70
N SER A 168 16.70 21.25 -5.98
CA SER A 168 17.95 21.80 -6.48
C SER A 168 19.05 20.75 -6.63
N SER A 169 20.20 21.09 -7.20
CA SER A 169 21.31 20.15 -7.43
C SER A 169 21.88 19.52 -6.16
N ASN A 170 21.83 20.28 -5.05
CA ASN A 170 22.41 19.87 -3.76
C ASN A 170 21.39 19.18 -2.85
N GLU A 171 20.12 19.13 -3.24
CA GLU A 171 19.06 18.51 -2.46
C GLU A 171 18.84 17.06 -2.89
N ARG A 172 18.31 16.27 -1.98
CA ARG A 172 18.08 14.82 -2.14
C ARG A 172 16.65 14.47 -1.79
N ILE A 173 16.14 13.44 -2.48
CA ILE A 173 14.95 12.70 -2.06
C ILE A 173 15.37 11.36 -1.45
N LEU A 174 14.72 10.96 -0.35
CA LEU A 174 14.79 9.61 0.18
C LEU A 174 13.59 8.80 -0.32
N LEU A 175 13.83 7.80 -1.13
CA LEU A 175 12.82 6.84 -1.57
C LEU A 175 12.78 5.66 -0.60
N VAL A 176 11.63 5.43 0.00
CA VAL A 176 11.38 4.32 0.90
C VAL A 176 10.59 3.24 0.17
N SER A 177 11.12 2.02 0.13
CA SER A 177 10.49 0.90 -0.57
C SER A 177 10.37 -0.34 0.29
N HIS A 178 9.33 -1.10 0.04
CA HIS A 178 9.13 -2.42 0.61
C HIS A 178 8.66 -3.41 -0.46
N PHE A 179 9.08 -4.66 -0.34
CA PHE A 179 8.51 -5.77 -1.11
C PHE A 179 8.28 -6.99 -0.23
N ASP A 180 7.33 -7.82 -0.62
CA ASP A 180 6.95 -9.04 0.09
C ASP A 180 7.60 -10.27 -0.57
N SER A 181 7.92 -11.29 0.23
CA SER A 181 8.38 -12.59 -0.28
C SER A 181 7.32 -13.34 -1.09
N LYS A 182 6.03 -13.08 -0.84
CA LYS A 182 4.90 -13.67 -1.57
C LYS A 182 4.82 -13.17 -3.02
N SER A 183 5.32 -11.97 -3.28
CA SER A 183 5.28 -11.31 -4.59
C SER A 183 6.65 -10.69 -4.89
N PRO A 184 7.62 -11.46 -5.40
CA PRO A 184 8.97 -10.95 -5.66
C PRO A 184 9.03 -9.91 -6.78
N GLY A 185 7.97 -9.81 -7.58
CA GLY A 185 7.90 -8.89 -8.71
C GLY A 185 8.14 -7.43 -8.38
N PRO A 186 7.52 -6.84 -7.34
CA PRO A 186 7.74 -5.44 -6.97
C PRO A 186 9.20 -5.07 -6.77
N ASN A 187 10.04 -5.98 -6.27
CA ASN A 187 11.48 -5.74 -6.17
C ASN A 187 12.13 -5.44 -7.54
N GLY A 188 11.80 -6.25 -8.55
CA GLY A 188 12.30 -6.06 -9.92
C GLY A 188 11.79 -4.75 -10.54
N ASP A 189 10.51 -4.42 -10.33
CA ASP A 189 9.86 -3.22 -10.86
C ASP A 189 10.48 -1.96 -10.25
N GLN A 190 10.61 -1.92 -8.92
CA GLN A 190 11.27 -0.82 -8.20
C GLN A 190 12.70 -0.59 -8.71
N ARG A 191 13.49 -1.66 -8.85
CA ARG A 191 14.88 -1.58 -9.35
C ARG A 191 14.96 -1.09 -10.79
N LYS A 192 14.00 -1.48 -11.64
CA LYS A 192 13.97 -1.06 -13.04
C LYS A 192 13.69 0.43 -13.16
N LEU A 193 12.67 0.91 -12.46
CA LEU A 193 12.33 2.34 -12.42
C LEU A 193 13.44 3.17 -11.77
N LEU A 194 14.04 2.67 -10.69
CA LEU A 194 15.13 3.36 -10.02
C LEU A 194 16.32 3.60 -10.95
N ARG A 195 16.66 2.64 -11.83
CA ARG A 195 17.73 2.84 -12.82
C ARG A 195 17.41 4.00 -13.76
N HIS A 196 16.18 4.09 -14.27
CA HIS A 196 15.77 5.23 -15.09
C HIS A 196 15.87 6.56 -14.32
N LEU A 197 15.35 6.58 -13.09
CA LEU A 197 15.39 7.78 -12.24
C LEU A 197 16.82 8.21 -11.92
N MET A 198 17.72 7.27 -11.60
CA MET A 198 19.13 7.56 -11.30
C MET A 198 19.90 8.03 -12.54
N THR A 199 19.53 7.57 -13.75
CA THR A 199 20.13 8.04 -14.99
C THR A 199 19.73 9.49 -15.27
N GLN A 200 18.46 9.85 -15.06
CA GLN A 200 17.95 11.20 -15.33
C GLN A 200 18.33 12.19 -14.22
N TYR A 201 18.25 11.77 -12.97
CA TYR A 201 18.41 12.61 -11.77
C TYR A 201 19.60 12.14 -10.93
N SER A 202 20.77 12.02 -11.57
CA SER A 202 21.97 11.55 -10.89
C SER A 202 22.27 12.35 -9.61
N ASN A 203 22.70 11.67 -8.55
CA ASN A 203 23.06 12.24 -7.25
C ASN A 203 21.91 12.90 -6.45
N LYS A 204 20.64 12.88 -6.93
CA LYS A 204 19.51 13.42 -6.16
C LYS A 204 18.77 12.37 -5.33
N ILE A 205 19.10 11.07 -5.45
CA ILE A 205 18.27 10.00 -4.91
C ILE A 205 19.05 9.15 -3.90
N TYR A 206 18.49 9.04 -2.70
CA TYR A 206 18.77 7.93 -1.78
C TYR A 206 17.62 6.93 -1.85
N TRP A 207 17.91 5.65 -1.83
CA TRP A 207 16.91 4.59 -1.87
C TRP A 207 17.15 3.54 -0.82
N ILE A 208 16.17 3.34 0.05
CA ILE A 208 16.18 2.29 1.06
C ILE A 208 15.03 1.33 0.78
N GLN A 209 15.39 0.06 0.59
CA GLN A 209 14.44 -1.01 0.32
C GLN A 209 14.54 -2.06 1.42
N SER A 210 13.40 -2.44 1.98
CA SER A 210 13.28 -3.46 3.01
C SER A 210 12.37 -4.61 2.57
N LYS A 211 12.46 -5.73 3.27
CA LYS A 211 11.59 -6.89 3.09
C LYS A 211 11.17 -7.43 4.44
N LEU A 212 9.89 -7.28 4.77
CA LEU A 212 9.28 -7.96 5.90
C LEU A 212 8.69 -9.28 5.41
N ALA A 213 9.03 -10.39 6.06
CA ALA A 213 8.64 -11.71 5.63
C ALA A 213 8.06 -12.52 6.78
N LEU A 214 6.78 -12.89 6.65
CA LEU A 214 6.17 -13.89 7.53
C LEU A 214 6.53 -15.29 7.02
N SER A 215 7.02 -16.15 7.91
CA SER A 215 7.32 -17.54 7.58
C SER A 215 6.04 -18.31 7.23
N ARG A 216 6.16 -19.26 6.30
CA ARG A 216 5.08 -20.23 5.99
C ARG A 216 5.20 -21.52 6.79
N LYS A 217 6.15 -21.56 7.69
CA LYS A 217 6.38 -22.67 8.63
C LYS A 217 6.56 -22.08 10.02
N ASP A 218 6.03 -22.78 11.03
CA ASP A 218 6.37 -22.51 12.41
C ASP A 218 7.82 -22.93 12.72
N ILE A 219 8.27 -22.67 13.95
CA ILE A 219 9.64 -23.03 14.39
C ILE A 219 9.90 -24.53 14.34
N ASP A 220 8.84 -25.36 14.46
CA ASP A 220 8.93 -26.83 14.41
C ASP A 220 8.90 -27.37 12.97
N GLY A 221 8.80 -26.48 11.96
CA GLY A 221 8.80 -26.83 10.55
C GLY A 221 7.43 -27.15 9.97
N ASN A 222 6.35 -27.07 10.74
CA ASN A 222 4.99 -27.36 10.29
C ASN A 222 4.46 -26.20 9.41
N ARG A 223 3.73 -26.55 8.37
CA ARG A 223 3.14 -25.58 7.46
C ARG A 223 2.05 -24.75 8.14
N VAL A 224 2.10 -23.43 7.95
CA VAL A 224 1.09 -22.46 8.41
C VAL A 224 0.32 -21.94 7.21
N THR A 225 -1.02 -21.96 7.32
CA THR A 225 -1.91 -21.34 6.32
C THR A 225 -1.99 -19.85 6.59
N ILE A 226 -1.48 -19.04 5.67
CA ILE A 226 -1.42 -17.59 5.81
C ILE A 226 -2.49 -16.91 4.95
N GLU A 227 -2.94 -15.74 5.41
CA GLU A 227 -3.85 -14.87 4.65
C GLU A 227 -3.16 -14.31 3.40
N ASN A 228 -3.91 -14.17 2.33
CA ASN A 228 -3.41 -13.65 1.06
C ASN A 228 -4.02 -12.28 0.73
N ASN A 229 -3.84 -11.32 1.64
CA ASN A 229 -4.25 -9.94 1.44
C ASN A 229 -3.07 -8.98 1.71
N TYR A 230 -3.28 -7.70 1.39
CA TYR A 230 -2.27 -6.65 1.54
C TYR A 230 -2.85 -5.40 2.22
N ARG A 231 -3.92 -5.54 3.04
CA ARG A 231 -4.65 -4.40 3.61
C ARG A 231 -3.80 -3.58 4.57
N SER A 232 -3.16 -4.24 5.52
CA SER A 232 -2.29 -3.61 6.51
C SER A 232 -0.92 -3.17 5.98
N ARG A 233 -0.59 -3.53 4.73
CA ARG A 233 0.69 -3.20 4.11
C ARG A 233 0.96 -1.70 4.05
N SER A 234 -0.07 -0.88 3.85
CA SER A 234 0.11 0.57 3.79
C SER A 234 0.52 1.16 5.14
N LEU A 235 -0.07 0.70 6.23
CA LEU A 235 0.31 1.14 7.58
C LEU A 235 1.78 0.79 7.86
N PHE A 236 2.21 -0.41 7.49
CA PHE A 236 3.62 -0.80 7.59
C PHE A 236 4.54 0.11 6.73
N PHE A 237 4.11 0.47 5.51
CA PHE A 237 4.86 1.37 4.64
C PHE A 237 4.98 2.77 5.25
N ILE A 238 3.90 3.29 5.85
CA ILE A 238 3.87 4.57 6.56
C ILE A 238 4.80 4.50 7.77
N GLY A 239 4.72 3.46 8.59
CA GLY A 239 5.59 3.27 9.75
C GLY A 239 7.07 3.24 9.38
N LEU A 240 7.43 2.52 8.32
CA LEU A 240 8.81 2.48 7.81
C LEU A 240 9.24 3.86 7.28
N GLY A 241 8.36 4.57 6.56
CA GLY A 241 8.62 5.91 6.05
C GLY A 241 8.84 6.93 7.17
N CYS A 242 7.99 6.92 8.19
CA CYS A 242 8.12 7.79 9.37
C CYS A 242 9.43 7.51 10.12
N TYR A 243 9.78 6.24 10.30
CA TYR A 243 11.02 5.84 11.00
C TYR A 243 12.28 6.29 10.25
N LEU A 244 12.27 6.19 8.92
CA LEU A 244 13.39 6.60 8.07
C LEU A 244 13.43 8.10 7.77
N SER A 245 12.33 8.84 8.01
CA SER A 245 12.29 10.26 7.67
C SER A 245 13.16 11.10 8.63
N PRO A 246 14.19 11.79 8.10
CA PRO A 246 14.96 12.76 8.88
C PRO A 246 14.29 14.14 8.91
N ILE A 247 13.20 14.33 8.18
CA ILE A 247 12.38 15.55 8.11
C ILE A 247 10.96 15.26 8.62
N ASP A 248 10.20 16.32 8.89
CA ASP A 248 8.85 16.19 9.43
C ASP A 248 7.78 16.02 8.35
N GLU A 249 8.10 15.37 7.24
CA GLU A 249 7.18 15.09 6.16
C GLU A 249 7.39 13.68 5.59
N LEU A 250 6.28 13.03 5.22
CA LEU A 250 6.25 11.78 4.47
C LEU A 250 5.24 11.86 3.34
N ILE A 251 5.70 11.76 2.10
CA ILE A 251 4.86 11.81 0.91
C ILE A 251 4.36 10.41 0.55
N ILE A 252 3.04 10.30 0.38
CA ILE A 252 2.37 9.10 -0.10
C ILE A 252 1.72 9.42 -1.45
N PRO A 253 2.40 9.18 -2.58
CA PRO A 253 1.85 9.52 -3.89
C PRO A 253 0.83 8.47 -4.32
N GLU A 254 -0.44 8.74 -4.06
CA GLU A 254 -1.56 7.89 -4.45
C GLU A 254 -2.70 8.73 -5.02
N ASN A 255 -3.22 8.39 -6.19
CA ASN A 255 -4.35 9.11 -6.77
C ASN A 255 -5.61 8.97 -5.91
N GLY A 256 -6.45 10.02 -5.91
CA GLY A 256 -7.66 10.07 -5.09
C GLY A 256 -8.65 8.94 -5.40
N THR A 257 -8.71 8.47 -6.66
CA THR A 257 -9.62 7.39 -7.05
C THR A 257 -9.30 6.07 -6.32
N ILE A 258 -8.02 5.69 -6.25
CA ILE A 258 -7.58 4.49 -5.52
C ILE A 258 -7.65 4.74 -4.01
N SER A 259 -7.29 5.94 -3.56
CA SER A 259 -7.34 6.33 -2.16
C SER A 259 -8.76 6.17 -1.59
N ILE A 260 -9.77 6.79 -2.21
CA ILE A 260 -11.18 6.65 -1.83
C ILE A 260 -11.70 5.24 -2.06
N ASN A 261 -11.26 4.58 -3.12
CA ASN A 261 -11.69 3.24 -3.54
C ASN A 261 -13.22 3.06 -3.46
N TYR A 262 -13.97 3.95 -4.13
CA TYR A 262 -15.43 3.95 -4.13
C TYR A 262 -15.99 2.55 -4.48
N PRO A 263 -16.89 1.99 -3.66
CA PRO A 263 -17.40 0.62 -3.86
C PRO A 263 -18.27 0.52 -5.11
N LEU A 264 -17.87 -0.34 -6.04
CA LEU A 264 -18.57 -0.54 -7.31
C LEU A 264 -19.93 -1.22 -7.15
N THR A 265 -20.11 -1.98 -6.06
CA THR A 265 -21.36 -2.68 -5.71
C THR A 265 -21.63 -2.55 -4.21
N PRO A 266 -22.90 -2.67 -3.77
CA PRO A 266 -23.24 -2.65 -2.34
C PRO A 266 -22.47 -3.68 -1.51
N SER A 267 -22.20 -4.88 -2.05
CA SER A 267 -21.42 -5.92 -1.36
C SER A 267 -19.96 -5.54 -1.11
N ARG A 268 -19.43 -4.53 -1.81
CA ARG A 268 -18.06 -4.04 -1.60
C ARG A 268 -17.94 -2.93 -0.55
N VAL A 269 -19.03 -2.45 -0.01
CA VAL A 269 -19.00 -1.36 0.99
C VAL A 269 -18.27 -1.79 2.27
N SER A 270 -18.46 -3.04 2.72
CA SER A 270 -17.89 -3.52 3.99
C SER A 270 -16.65 -4.41 3.82
N SER A 271 -16.67 -5.35 2.88
CA SER A 271 -15.75 -6.50 2.94
C SER A 271 -14.70 -6.57 1.83
N LEU A 272 -14.98 -6.07 0.64
CA LEU A 272 -14.12 -6.29 -0.53
C LEU A 272 -13.32 -5.06 -0.97
N SER A 273 -13.45 -3.92 -0.31
CA SER A 273 -12.67 -2.71 -0.61
C SER A 273 -11.35 -2.70 0.16
N THR A 274 -10.25 -2.46 -0.54
CA THR A 274 -8.99 -2.12 0.10
C THR A 274 -9.05 -0.66 0.53
N ARG A 275 -8.68 -0.37 1.77
CA ARG A 275 -8.76 0.97 2.39
C ARG A 275 -7.38 1.51 2.74
N THR A 276 -6.38 1.10 2.00
CA THR A 276 -4.95 1.26 2.32
C THR A 276 -4.53 2.72 2.52
N THR A 277 -5.03 3.62 1.69
CA THR A 277 -4.75 5.07 1.73
C THR A 277 -6.03 5.89 1.79
N HIS A 278 -7.13 5.27 2.29
CA HIS A 278 -8.39 5.97 2.47
C HIS A 278 -8.21 7.19 3.40
N PRO A 279 -8.82 8.35 3.10
CA PRO A 279 -8.68 9.56 3.91
C PRO A 279 -8.87 9.30 5.40
N TYR A 280 -9.88 8.53 5.77
CA TYR A 280 -10.12 8.13 7.16
C TYR A 280 -8.90 7.44 7.82
N VAL A 281 -8.22 6.55 7.09
CA VAL A 281 -7.01 5.87 7.61
C VAL A 281 -5.87 6.87 7.76
N LEU A 282 -5.65 7.72 6.74
CA LEU A 282 -4.56 8.69 6.79
C LEU A 282 -4.77 9.74 7.87
N THR A 283 -5.99 10.30 8.01
CA THR A 283 -6.33 11.27 9.06
C THR A 283 -6.15 10.67 10.45
N ASN A 284 -6.72 9.46 10.72
CA ASN A 284 -6.56 8.83 12.03
C ASN A 284 -5.11 8.40 12.31
N THR A 285 -4.34 8.02 11.28
CA THR A 285 -2.91 7.74 11.46
C THR A 285 -2.15 9.01 11.77
N GLN A 286 -2.47 10.14 11.12
CA GLN A 286 -1.88 11.45 11.44
C GLN A 286 -2.20 11.89 12.88
N GLU A 287 -3.45 11.71 13.31
CA GLU A 287 -3.85 12.00 14.69
C GLU A 287 -3.07 11.12 15.69
N LEU A 288 -2.91 9.82 15.41
CA LEU A 288 -2.10 8.93 16.23
C LEU A 288 -0.64 9.41 16.31
N LEU A 289 -0.03 9.79 15.18
CA LEU A 289 1.35 10.34 15.19
C LEU A 289 1.44 11.58 16.08
N THR A 290 0.49 12.50 15.97
CA THR A 290 0.43 13.70 16.80
C THR A 290 0.28 13.37 18.28
N GLU A 291 -0.61 12.43 18.63
CA GLU A 291 -0.82 11.96 19.99
C GLU A 291 0.40 11.22 20.58
N LEU A 292 1.24 10.64 19.73
CA LEU A 292 2.52 10.03 20.09
C LEU A 292 3.65 11.05 20.21
N GLY A 293 3.37 12.36 19.99
CA GLY A 293 4.36 13.44 20.03
C GLY A 293 5.29 13.46 18.82
N LEU A 294 4.88 12.84 17.69
CA LEU A 294 5.64 12.84 16.44
C LEU A 294 5.22 14.01 15.55
N SER A 295 6.17 14.77 15.06
CA SER A 295 5.98 15.93 14.18
C SER A 295 5.76 15.54 12.70
N THR A 296 5.99 14.28 12.35
CA THR A 296 5.89 13.82 10.95
C THR A 296 4.48 14.02 10.39
N VAL A 297 4.37 14.80 9.31
CA VAL A 297 3.13 15.04 8.57
C VAL A 297 3.05 14.07 7.38
N ILE A 298 1.95 13.33 7.30
CA ILE A 298 1.64 12.47 6.15
C ILE A 298 0.97 13.34 5.08
N HIS A 299 1.58 13.42 3.90
CA HIS A 299 1.09 14.24 2.80
C HIS A 299 0.82 13.40 1.54
N ASN A 300 -0.40 13.52 0.98
CA ASN A 300 -0.72 13.01 -0.35
C ASN A 300 -1.04 14.18 -1.30
N PRO A 301 -0.13 14.56 -2.21
CA PRO A 301 -0.34 15.70 -3.10
C PRO A 301 -1.41 15.45 -4.19
N TYR A 302 -1.92 14.22 -4.30
CA TYR A 302 -2.86 13.80 -5.34
C TYR A 302 -4.24 13.39 -4.81
N THR A 303 -4.55 13.79 -3.59
CA THR A 303 -5.79 13.43 -2.88
C THR A 303 -7.05 13.69 -3.70
N PHE A 304 -7.08 14.79 -4.46
CA PHE A 304 -8.23 15.20 -5.28
C PHE A 304 -7.99 15.02 -6.79
N LYS A 305 -6.92 14.32 -7.19
CA LYS A 305 -6.61 14.05 -8.59
C LYS A 305 -7.00 12.63 -8.99
N THR A 306 -7.54 12.49 -10.20
CA THR A 306 -7.67 11.17 -10.83
C THR A 306 -6.29 10.68 -11.28
N LYS A 307 -6.19 9.38 -11.59
CA LYS A 307 -4.95 8.84 -12.16
C LYS A 307 -4.61 9.47 -13.51
N GLY A 308 -5.62 9.84 -14.31
CA GLY A 308 -5.43 10.52 -15.58
C GLY A 308 -4.91 11.95 -15.41
N GLU A 309 -5.41 12.68 -14.44
CA GLU A 309 -4.92 14.02 -14.10
C GLU A 309 -3.48 13.97 -13.62
N MET A 310 -3.13 13.05 -12.70
CA MET A 310 -1.74 12.85 -12.29
C MET A 310 -0.80 12.62 -13.48
N PHE A 311 -1.23 11.79 -14.46
CA PHE A 311 -0.39 11.44 -15.60
C PHE A 311 -0.14 12.63 -16.50
N VAL A 312 -1.17 13.40 -16.86
CA VAL A 312 -1.04 14.51 -17.80
C VAL A 312 -0.43 15.77 -17.18
N GLU A 313 -0.50 15.91 -15.86
CA GLU A 313 0.03 17.05 -15.10
C GLU A 313 1.41 16.79 -14.50
N CYS A 314 2.05 15.66 -14.81
CA CYS A 314 3.38 15.31 -14.33
C CYS A 314 4.40 16.38 -14.74
N ALA A 315 5.25 16.80 -13.81
CA ALA A 315 6.22 17.87 -14.00
C ALA A 315 7.27 17.59 -15.10
N ASN A 316 7.53 16.30 -15.40
CA ASN A 316 8.39 15.91 -16.52
C ASN A 316 7.68 14.87 -17.42
N PRO A 317 6.77 15.33 -18.30
CA PRO A 317 5.98 14.44 -19.15
C PRO A 317 6.82 13.63 -20.13
N THR A 318 7.92 14.19 -20.64
CA THR A 318 8.82 13.49 -21.57
C THR A 318 9.50 12.30 -20.89
N PHE A 319 10.04 12.49 -19.71
CA PHE A 319 10.65 11.40 -18.96
C PHE A 319 9.61 10.34 -18.55
N LEU A 320 8.42 10.78 -18.10
CA LEU A 320 7.32 9.88 -17.78
C LEU A 320 6.91 9.02 -18.96
N GLN A 321 6.74 9.61 -20.17
CA GLN A 321 6.37 8.89 -21.39
C GLN A 321 7.41 7.83 -21.80
N ASN A 322 8.68 8.05 -21.49
CA ASN A 322 9.75 7.09 -21.79
C ASN A 322 9.86 5.96 -20.75
N THR A 323 9.24 6.10 -19.56
CA THR A 323 9.48 5.18 -18.42
C THR A 323 8.22 4.52 -17.86
N TYR A 324 7.02 5.07 -18.11
CA TYR A 324 5.77 4.57 -17.50
C TYR A 324 5.50 3.08 -17.75
N GLN A 325 5.95 2.54 -18.90
CA GLN A 325 5.72 1.13 -19.24
C GLN A 325 6.37 0.17 -18.26
N ASP A 326 7.44 0.58 -17.61
CA ASP A 326 8.16 -0.20 -16.60
C ASP A 326 7.53 -0.14 -15.22
N SER A 327 6.54 0.74 -15.01
CA SER A 327 5.75 0.78 -13.79
C SER A 327 4.64 -0.28 -13.80
N VAL A 328 4.35 -0.89 -12.65
CA VAL A 328 3.34 -1.95 -12.54
C VAL A 328 2.31 -1.60 -11.48
N SER A 329 1.06 -1.42 -11.89
CA SER A 329 -0.08 -1.10 -11.01
C SER A 329 -1.06 -2.26 -10.83
N CYS A 330 -0.75 -3.45 -11.32
CA CYS A 330 -1.67 -4.59 -11.38
C CYS A 330 -1.87 -5.27 -10.02
N GLY A 331 -3.10 -5.37 -9.53
CA GLY A 331 -3.46 -6.12 -8.34
C GLY A 331 -3.36 -7.66 -8.49
N LYS A 332 -3.19 -8.16 -9.73
CA LYS A 332 -3.05 -9.59 -10.07
C LYS A 332 -1.70 -9.91 -10.72
N ARG A 333 -0.68 -9.10 -10.42
CA ARG A 333 0.67 -9.26 -10.98
C ARG A 333 1.22 -10.67 -10.75
N GLY A 334 1.83 -11.24 -11.79
CA GLY A 334 2.43 -12.58 -11.74
C GLY A 334 1.43 -13.75 -11.78
N ARG A 335 0.14 -13.49 -11.78
CA ARG A 335 -0.91 -14.53 -11.87
C ARG A 335 -1.30 -14.77 -13.32
N ARG A 336 -0.48 -15.52 -14.08
CA ARG A 336 -0.66 -15.80 -15.52
C ARG A 336 -2.02 -16.43 -15.87
N GLN A 337 -2.65 -17.12 -14.93
CA GLN A 337 -3.99 -17.67 -15.10
C GLN A 337 -5.07 -16.62 -15.38
N PHE A 338 -4.77 -15.34 -15.22
CA PHE A 338 -5.66 -14.23 -15.55
C PHE A 338 -5.28 -13.51 -16.85
N HIS A 339 -4.35 -14.06 -17.66
CA HIS A 339 -3.85 -13.46 -18.89
C HIS A 339 -4.27 -14.37 -20.06
N PHE A 340 -5.45 -14.12 -20.61
CA PHE A 340 -6.05 -15.00 -21.62
C PHE A 340 -5.72 -14.61 -23.06
N ASP A 341 -5.65 -13.30 -23.36
CA ASP A 341 -5.41 -12.79 -24.70
C ASP A 341 -3.93 -12.65 -25.03
N ASN A 342 -3.10 -12.38 -24.02
CA ASN A 342 -1.65 -12.25 -24.12
C ASN A 342 -0.94 -12.92 -22.96
N PRO A 343 -0.73 -14.24 -23.00
CA PRO A 343 -0.10 -15.01 -21.91
C PRO A 343 1.39 -14.68 -21.71
N ASN A 344 2.03 -14.00 -22.67
CA ASN A 344 3.43 -13.56 -22.57
C ASN A 344 3.58 -12.30 -21.75
N GLU A 345 2.52 -11.49 -21.57
CA GLU A 345 2.53 -10.37 -20.66
C GLU A 345 2.57 -10.85 -19.20
N LYS A 346 3.53 -10.35 -18.41
CA LYS A 346 3.80 -10.86 -17.05
C LYS A 346 3.37 -9.88 -15.96
N HIS A 347 3.09 -8.61 -16.30
CA HIS A 347 2.97 -7.53 -15.34
C HIS A 347 1.53 -7.06 -15.16
N ASN A 348 0.84 -6.74 -16.24
CA ASN A 348 -0.47 -6.09 -16.19
C ASN A 348 -1.57 -6.98 -16.76
N CYS A 349 -2.56 -7.39 -15.94
CA CYS A 349 -3.66 -8.25 -16.41
C CYS A 349 -4.66 -7.53 -17.35
N GLY A 350 -4.78 -6.21 -17.28
CA GLY A 350 -5.65 -5.39 -18.14
C GLY A 350 -7.12 -5.29 -17.70
N ARG A 351 -7.59 -6.08 -16.71
CA ARG A 351 -9.02 -6.15 -16.30
C ARG A 351 -9.29 -5.97 -14.81
N CYS A 352 -8.27 -5.94 -13.94
CA CYS A 352 -8.49 -5.55 -12.54
C CYS A 352 -8.63 -4.03 -12.44
N MET A 353 -9.29 -3.54 -11.37
CA MET A 353 -9.54 -2.10 -11.21
C MET A 353 -8.29 -1.24 -11.34
N PRO A 354 -7.14 -1.56 -10.69
CA PRO A 354 -5.92 -0.77 -10.89
C PRO A 354 -5.44 -0.73 -12.35
N CYS A 355 -5.61 -1.83 -13.12
CA CYS A 355 -5.29 -1.83 -14.55
C CYS A 355 -6.28 -0.97 -15.36
N ILE A 356 -7.58 -1.01 -15.06
CA ILE A 356 -8.58 -0.19 -15.74
C ILE A 356 -8.33 1.30 -15.52
N TYR A 357 -8.06 1.72 -14.29
CA TYR A 357 -7.71 3.12 -14.01
C TYR A 357 -6.40 3.52 -14.69
N ARG A 358 -5.39 2.63 -14.74
CA ARG A 358 -4.17 2.87 -15.52
C ARG A 358 -4.47 3.04 -17.01
N ARG A 359 -5.30 2.17 -17.58
CA ARG A 359 -5.68 2.26 -19.00
C ARG A 359 -6.45 3.54 -19.30
N ALA A 360 -7.37 3.93 -18.42
CA ALA A 360 -8.13 5.17 -18.56
C ALA A 360 -7.20 6.40 -18.54
N ALA A 361 -6.23 6.42 -17.63
CA ALA A 361 -5.21 7.47 -17.56
C ALA A 361 -4.36 7.54 -18.85
N LEU A 362 -3.88 6.39 -19.33
CA LEU A 362 -3.10 6.32 -20.57
C LEU A 362 -3.96 6.64 -21.80
N ASN A 363 -5.23 6.26 -21.83
CA ASN A 363 -6.16 6.63 -22.91
C ASN A 363 -6.37 8.16 -22.97
N LYS A 364 -6.49 8.82 -21.81
CA LYS A 364 -6.56 10.29 -21.71
C LYS A 364 -5.33 10.97 -22.32
N ALA A 365 -4.16 10.34 -22.15
CA ALA A 365 -2.89 10.81 -22.73
C ALA A 365 -2.62 10.31 -24.18
N GLY A 366 -3.51 9.51 -24.77
CA GLY A 366 -3.31 8.93 -26.11
C GLY A 366 -2.28 7.78 -26.17
N LEU A 367 -1.91 7.19 -25.01
CA LEU A 367 -0.82 6.22 -24.88
C LEU A 367 -1.29 4.80 -24.53
N ASP A 368 -2.60 4.54 -24.39
CA ASP A 368 -3.09 3.18 -24.06
C ASP A 368 -2.88 2.21 -25.22
N ASN A 369 -2.09 1.18 -24.96
CA ASN A 369 -1.79 0.12 -25.91
C ASN A 369 -2.13 -1.25 -25.31
N GLU A 370 -3.08 -1.96 -25.93
CA GLU A 370 -3.56 -3.27 -25.44
C GLU A 370 -2.47 -4.34 -25.36
N ASN A 371 -1.45 -4.27 -26.17
CA ASN A 371 -0.35 -5.24 -26.19
C ASN A 371 0.47 -5.24 -24.87
N HIS A 372 0.33 -4.22 -24.04
CA HIS A 372 0.94 -4.14 -22.71
C HIS A 372 0.11 -4.80 -21.61
N TYR A 373 -0.93 -5.55 -21.99
CA TYR A 373 -1.85 -6.19 -21.02
C TYR A 373 -2.12 -7.65 -21.39
N GLY A 374 -2.38 -8.45 -20.36
CA GLY A 374 -2.72 -9.86 -20.51
C GLY A 374 -4.13 -10.12 -21.08
N ASN A 375 -5.00 -9.09 -21.05
CA ASN A 375 -6.36 -9.19 -21.62
C ASN A 375 -6.71 -7.90 -22.36
N PHE A 376 -7.41 -8.06 -23.48
CA PHE A 376 -7.80 -6.99 -24.37
C PHE A 376 -9.25 -6.57 -24.15
N ILE A 377 -9.52 -5.28 -24.12
CA ILE A 377 -10.87 -4.73 -24.10
C ILE A 377 -11.54 -4.97 -25.46
N THR A 378 -10.77 -4.88 -26.55
CA THR A 378 -11.25 -5.09 -27.93
C THR A 378 -11.68 -6.52 -28.20
N LYS A 379 -11.18 -7.49 -27.43
CA LYS A 379 -11.54 -8.92 -27.55
C LYS A 379 -12.49 -9.43 -26.49
N ALA A 380 -13.00 -8.55 -25.62
CA ALA A 380 -13.94 -8.98 -24.58
C ALA A 380 -15.22 -9.54 -25.20
N SER A 381 -15.47 -10.83 -25.04
CA SER A 381 -16.67 -11.55 -25.49
C SER A 381 -17.59 -11.96 -24.36
N SER A 382 -17.09 -11.84 -23.12
CA SER A 382 -17.84 -12.08 -21.88
C SER A 382 -17.30 -11.20 -20.77
N ILE A 383 -18.13 -10.90 -19.79
CA ILE A 383 -17.72 -10.12 -18.63
C ILE A 383 -16.86 -10.97 -17.67
N GLY A 384 -17.05 -12.28 -17.64
CA GLY A 384 -16.22 -13.25 -16.91
C GLY A 384 -16.11 -13.05 -15.41
N ASN A 385 -15.30 -13.85 -14.73
CA ASN A 385 -15.02 -13.77 -13.29
C ASN A 385 -13.90 -12.76 -12.98
N ASN A 386 -14.15 -11.47 -13.19
CA ASN A 386 -13.23 -10.38 -12.91
C ASN A 386 -13.99 -9.15 -12.40
N ASP A 387 -13.35 -7.98 -12.34
CA ASP A 387 -13.98 -6.76 -11.83
C ASP A 387 -14.96 -6.10 -12.82
N LEU A 388 -15.03 -6.54 -14.09
CA LEU A 388 -15.85 -5.90 -15.13
C LEU A 388 -17.35 -5.91 -14.86
N PRO A 389 -17.98 -7.00 -14.36
CA PRO A 389 -19.42 -6.97 -14.05
C PRO A 389 -19.80 -5.88 -13.07
N ALA A 390 -19.05 -5.77 -11.97
CA ALA A 390 -19.25 -4.74 -10.95
C ALA A 390 -18.99 -3.34 -11.52
N LEU A 391 -17.94 -3.18 -12.31
CA LEU A 391 -17.59 -1.94 -12.98
C LEU A 391 -18.68 -1.49 -13.96
N PHE A 392 -19.17 -2.37 -14.84
CA PHE A 392 -20.20 -2.03 -15.80
C PHE A 392 -21.53 -1.66 -15.12
N SER A 393 -21.90 -2.37 -14.06
CA SER A 393 -23.03 -2.00 -13.22
C SER A 393 -22.86 -0.59 -12.63
N TYR A 394 -21.67 -0.24 -12.14
CA TYR A 394 -21.35 1.09 -11.63
C TYR A 394 -21.40 2.16 -12.72
N LEU A 395 -20.81 1.91 -13.88
CA LEU A 395 -20.72 2.87 -14.97
C LEU A 395 -22.09 3.24 -15.55
N LYS A 396 -23.04 2.27 -15.62
CA LYS A 396 -24.41 2.50 -16.08
C LYS A 396 -25.26 3.40 -15.14
N ARG A 397 -24.90 3.45 -13.85
CA ARG A 397 -25.66 4.24 -12.87
C ARG A 397 -25.46 5.74 -13.11
N ASN A 398 -26.58 6.48 -13.23
CA ASN A 398 -26.52 7.93 -13.10
C ASN A 398 -26.43 8.30 -11.61
N ILE A 399 -25.31 8.86 -11.20
CA ILE A 399 -25.02 9.20 -9.80
C ILE A 399 -24.81 10.71 -9.74
N PRO A 400 -25.82 11.49 -9.31
CA PRO A 400 -25.67 12.92 -9.08
C PRO A 400 -24.64 13.20 -7.97
N LEU A 401 -24.04 14.39 -7.98
CA LEU A 401 -23.02 14.81 -7.01
C LEU A 401 -23.49 14.62 -5.56
N GLU A 402 -24.72 15.04 -5.24
CA GLU A 402 -25.27 14.91 -3.88
C GLU A 402 -25.47 13.46 -3.44
N LYS A 403 -25.78 12.56 -4.38
CA LYS A 403 -25.80 11.13 -4.07
C LYS A 403 -24.39 10.60 -3.85
N MET A 404 -23.42 11.00 -4.66
CA MET A 404 -22.02 10.61 -4.49
C MET A 404 -21.50 11.04 -3.11
N LYS A 405 -21.76 12.25 -2.68
CA LYS A 405 -21.41 12.74 -1.33
C LYS A 405 -21.94 11.82 -0.22
N ARG A 406 -23.23 11.48 -0.28
CA ARG A 406 -23.84 10.56 0.71
C ARG A 406 -23.21 9.18 0.69
N ASP A 407 -22.99 8.63 -0.50
CA ASP A 407 -22.40 7.31 -0.66
C ASP A 407 -20.96 7.28 -0.09
N LEU A 408 -20.21 8.38 -0.23
CA LEU A 408 -18.86 8.49 0.33
C LEU A 408 -18.86 8.51 1.87
N LEU A 409 -19.79 9.20 2.50
CA LEU A 409 -19.93 9.22 3.97
C LEU A 409 -20.27 7.83 4.55
N VAL A 410 -21.05 7.04 3.83
CA VAL A 410 -21.35 5.65 4.23
C VAL A 410 -20.13 4.74 4.10
N ASN A 411 -19.25 5.03 3.14
CA ASN A 411 -18.05 4.19 2.89
C ASN A 411 -16.90 4.43 3.88
N GLY A 412 -16.94 5.54 4.62
CA GLY A 412 -15.95 5.92 5.63
C GLY A 412 -16.17 7.37 6.04
N ASN A 413 -15.83 7.70 7.27
CA ASN A 413 -15.95 9.08 7.73
C ASN A 413 -14.92 9.97 6.99
N ILE A 414 -15.39 10.85 6.16
CA ILE A 414 -14.59 11.82 5.41
C ILE A 414 -14.92 13.20 5.95
N GLU A 415 -13.92 14.05 6.06
CA GLU A 415 -14.09 15.44 6.48
C GLU A 415 -15.07 16.18 5.56
N ILE A 416 -16.10 16.76 6.15
CA ILE A 416 -17.25 17.34 5.41
C ILE A 416 -16.79 18.44 4.44
N HIS A 417 -15.79 19.23 4.81
CA HIS A 417 -15.29 20.33 3.97
C HIS A 417 -14.64 19.82 2.66
N ASN A 418 -14.06 18.62 2.67
CA ASN A 418 -13.42 18.00 1.50
C ASN A 418 -14.40 17.12 0.68
N LEU A 419 -15.60 16.89 1.19
CA LEU A 419 -16.53 15.90 0.63
C LEU A 419 -16.94 16.20 -0.81
N THR A 420 -17.11 17.47 -1.15
CA THR A 420 -17.47 17.89 -2.52
C THR A 420 -16.34 17.60 -3.49
N GLU A 421 -15.09 17.90 -3.13
CA GLU A 421 -13.92 17.66 -3.97
C GLU A 421 -13.68 16.16 -4.20
N TYR A 422 -13.84 15.34 -3.16
CA TYR A 422 -13.78 13.88 -3.31
C TYR A 422 -14.88 13.34 -4.23
N ALA A 423 -16.12 13.80 -4.04
CA ALA A 423 -17.24 13.34 -4.85
C ALA A 423 -17.06 13.72 -6.34
N ASP A 424 -16.62 14.94 -6.61
CA ASP A 424 -16.32 15.43 -7.95
C ASP A 424 -15.16 14.64 -8.59
N MET A 425 -14.07 14.40 -7.85
CA MET A 425 -12.94 13.59 -8.32
C MET A 425 -13.38 12.16 -8.70
N VAL A 426 -14.24 11.51 -7.89
CA VAL A 426 -14.77 10.17 -8.21
C VAL A 426 -15.60 10.20 -9.49
N LEU A 427 -16.40 11.24 -9.70
CA LEU A 427 -17.20 11.43 -10.93
C LEU A 427 -16.30 11.66 -12.14
N ARG A 428 -15.24 12.47 -12.04
CA ARG A 428 -14.25 12.65 -13.12
C ARG A 428 -13.55 11.35 -13.46
N SER A 429 -13.15 10.58 -12.47
CA SER A 429 -12.56 9.24 -12.68
C SER A 429 -13.53 8.28 -13.39
N LYS A 430 -14.83 8.33 -13.04
CA LYS A 430 -15.86 7.56 -13.74
C LYS A 430 -15.92 7.95 -15.23
N GLN A 431 -15.85 9.23 -15.54
CA GLN A 431 -15.85 9.73 -16.93
C GLN A 431 -14.60 9.27 -17.70
N GLU A 432 -13.41 9.29 -17.07
CA GLU A 432 -12.19 8.77 -17.70
C GLU A 432 -12.33 7.28 -18.07
N VAL A 433 -12.93 6.47 -17.20
CA VAL A 433 -13.17 5.04 -17.46
C VAL A 433 -14.23 4.84 -18.55
N LEU A 434 -15.32 5.61 -18.55
CA LEU A 434 -16.32 5.59 -19.63
C LEU A 434 -15.70 5.95 -20.97
N LYS A 435 -14.84 6.97 -21.00
CA LYS A 435 -14.11 7.39 -22.21
C LYS A 435 -13.21 6.27 -22.74
N LEU A 436 -12.47 5.57 -21.88
CA LEU A 436 -11.68 4.41 -22.27
C LEU A 436 -12.54 3.36 -23.00
N PHE A 437 -13.70 2.99 -22.44
CA PHE A 437 -14.57 1.99 -23.06
C PHE A 437 -15.26 2.50 -24.32
N SER A 438 -15.58 3.79 -24.40
CA SER A 438 -16.09 4.40 -25.62
C SER A 438 -15.07 4.36 -26.75
N ASP A 439 -13.81 4.68 -26.45
CA ASP A 439 -12.74 4.74 -27.46
C ASP A 439 -12.25 3.35 -27.89
N LYS A 440 -12.07 2.43 -26.94
CA LYS A 440 -11.40 1.14 -27.15
C LYS A 440 -12.32 -0.09 -27.05
N GLY A 441 -13.53 0.07 -26.50
CA GLY A 441 -14.47 -1.05 -26.35
C GLY A 441 -14.93 -1.60 -27.71
N ASN A 442 -15.01 -2.93 -27.83
CA ASN A 442 -15.65 -3.57 -28.98
C ASN A 442 -17.19 -3.41 -28.90
N ARG A 443 -17.89 -3.92 -29.93
CA ARG A 443 -19.36 -3.85 -30.00
C ARG A 443 -20.05 -4.45 -28.77
N PHE A 444 -19.56 -5.56 -28.24
CA PHE A 444 -20.08 -6.20 -27.04
C PHE A 444 -19.96 -5.28 -25.82
N VAL A 445 -18.77 -4.75 -25.56
CA VAL A 445 -18.50 -3.84 -24.43
C VAL A 445 -19.34 -2.58 -24.52
N LYS A 446 -19.44 -1.98 -25.71
CA LYS A 446 -20.27 -0.78 -25.93
C LYS A 446 -21.75 -1.05 -25.70
N SER A 447 -22.25 -2.17 -26.23
CA SER A 447 -23.63 -2.61 -26.03
C SER A 447 -23.94 -2.83 -24.54
N GLU A 448 -23.05 -3.52 -23.82
CA GLU A 448 -23.19 -3.73 -22.38
C GLU A 448 -23.25 -2.42 -21.57
N LEU A 449 -22.59 -1.38 -22.03
CA LEU A 449 -22.59 -0.08 -21.37
C LEU A 449 -23.69 0.89 -21.89
N GLY A 450 -24.41 0.50 -22.93
CA GLY A 450 -25.38 1.38 -23.59
C GLY A 450 -24.72 2.56 -24.35
N ILE A 451 -23.47 2.40 -24.75
CA ILE A 451 -22.71 3.38 -25.55
C ILE A 451 -22.90 3.05 -27.05
N ARG A 452 -23.24 4.04 -27.84
CA ARG A 452 -23.38 3.91 -29.31
C ARG A 452 -22.06 4.06 -30.02
#